data_1f49b607fd009d3ff8c3cecba72b0957
#
_entry.id   1f49b607fd009d3ff8c3cecba72b0957
#
_cell.length_a   1.000
_cell.length_b   1.000
_cell.length_c   1.000
_cell.angle_alpha   90.00
_cell.angle_beta   90.00
_cell.angle_gamma   90.00
#
_symmetry.space_group_name_H-M   'P 1'
#
loop_
_entity.id
_entity.type
_entity.pdbx_description
1 polymer ?
#
loop_
_entity_poly.entity_id
_entity_poly.type
_entity_poly.pdbx_seq_one_letter_code
_entity_poly.pdbx_strand_id
1 'polypeptide(L)'
;MVGLDNKWALEEHVSTGEANRYWNSAAESARNGKALTEYVEYSLLDVDERVRLMDKTGIERAIVPLTSPGIQSITDTATAIRLARETNDRVRAQYVDKHPDRLSMFACIATQDPGEAAAELDRAVRDLGAFGVLVNGYTNVGDAQTARYLDHPTFAPLWAKIAELGAALPSST
;
A
#
# COMPACT_ATOMS: atom_id res chain seq x y z
N MET A 1 18.32 -21.70 20.85
CA MET A 1 17.49 -20.67 20.17
C MET A 1 17.90 -20.70 18.71
N VAL A 2 17.01 -21.07 17.81
CA VAL A 2 17.26 -20.91 16.36
C VAL A 2 17.26 -19.40 16.13
N GLY A 3 18.40 -18.83 15.78
CA GLY A 3 18.49 -17.45 15.37
C GLY A 3 17.63 -17.30 14.10
N LEU A 4 16.61 -16.48 14.17
CA LEU A 4 15.82 -16.09 13.00
C LEU A 4 16.48 -14.86 12.41
N ASP A 5 17.71 -15.00 11.96
CA ASP A 5 18.39 -13.97 11.18
C ASP A 5 17.80 -13.95 9.77
N ASN A 6 17.74 -12.79 9.14
CA ASN A 6 17.21 -12.55 7.79
C ASN A 6 15.68 -12.69 7.64
N LYS A 7 14.89 -12.16 8.59
CA LYS A 7 13.44 -12.07 8.42
C LYS A 7 13.08 -10.93 7.48
N TRP A 8 12.22 -11.23 6.52
CA TRP A 8 11.57 -10.22 5.69
C TRP A 8 10.08 -10.17 6.00
N ALA A 9 9.57 -8.97 6.26
CA ALA A 9 8.15 -8.73 6.45
C ALA A 9 7.56 -8.13 5.16
N LEU A 10 6.45 -8.69 4.66
CA LEU A 10 5.89 -8.34 3.35
C LEU A 10 4.66 -7.44 3.40
N GLU A 11 4.01 -7.32 4.57
CA GLU A 11 2.77 -6.56 4.74
C GLU A 11 2.85 -5.62 5.95
N GLU A 12 3.96 -4.89 6.05
CA GLU A 12 4.18 -3.88 7.07
C GLU A 12 3.58 -2.54 6.63
N HIS A 13 2.25 -2.42 6.76
CA HIS A 13 1.48 -1.29 6.24
C HIS A 13 1.99 0.07 6.72
N VAL A 14 1.90 1.05 5.81
CA VAL A 14 2.19 2.47 6.07
C VAL A 14 1.04 3.35 5.57
N SER A 15 1.07 4.62 5.93
CA SER A 15 0.17 5.61 5.36
C SER A 15 0.91 6.92 5.08
N THR A 16 0.23 7.84 4.41
CA THR A 16 0.66 9.23 4.27
C THR A 16 -0.42 10.13 4.84
N GLY A 17 -0.07 11.33 5.30
CA GLY A 17 -1.05 12.22 5.92
C GLY A 17 -2.27 12.51 5.05
N GLU A 18 -2.15 12.45 3.72
CA GLU A 18 -3.26 12.67 2.79
C GLU A 18 -4.06 11.38 2.54
N ALA A 19 -3.39 10.25 2.32
CA ALA A 19 -4.06 8.95 2.19
C ALA A 19 -4.78 8.54 3.48
N ASN A 20 -4.25 8.91 4.63
CA ASN A 20 -4.83 8.60 5.93
C ASN A 20 -6.22 9.24 6.16
N ARG A 21 -6.58 10.29 5.42
CA ARG A 21 -7.93 10.89 5.47
C ARG A 21 -9.03 9.93 4.99
N TYR A 22 -8.66 8.92 4.21
CA TYR A 22 -9.56 7.89 3.70
C TYR A 22 -9.60 6.66 4.60
N TRP A 23 -8.75 6.60 5.62
CA TRP A 23 -8.79 5.57 6.64
C TRP A 23 -9.89 5.89 7.67
N ASN A 24 -10.81 4.95 7.88
CA ASN A 24 -11.96 5.17 8.75
C ASN A 24 -11.60 4.85 10.23
N SER A 25 -10.90 5.78 10.87
CA SER A 25 -10.49 5.64 12.28
C SER A 25 -11.67 5.47 13.25
N ALA A 26 -12.84 6.01 12.93
CA ALA A 26 -14.04 5.87 13.77
C ALA A 26 -14.56 4.42 13.75
N ALA A 27 -14.62 3.79 12.56
CA ALA A 27 -15.01 2.39 12.44
C ALA A 27 -13.99 1.46 13.09
N GLU A 28 -12.71 1.73 12.94
CA GLU A 28 -11.63 0.98 13.59
C GLU A 28 -11.67 1.12 15.11
N SER A 29 -11.93 2.33 15.62
CA SER A 29 -12.08 2.57 17.05
C SER A 29 -13.28 1.84 17.65
N ALA A 30 -14.38 1.76 16.90
CA ALA A 30 -15.56 1.00 17.33
C ALA A 30 -15.29 -0.51 17.40
N ARG A 31 -14.42 -1.01 16.54
CA ARG A 31 -14.06 -2.44 16.46
C ARG A 31 -12.96 -2.82 17.45
N ASN A 32 -11.92 -2.03 17.56
CA ASN A 32 -10.66 -2.38 18.22
C ASN A 32 -10.37 -1.56 19.50
N GLY A 33 -11.19 -0.54 19.79
CA GLY A 33 -10.97 0.41 20.87
C GLY A 33 -10.07 1.59 20.47
N LYS A 34 -10.36 2.75 21.08
CA LYS A 34 -9.74 4.02 20.72
C LYS A 34 -8.20 4.03 20.87
N ALA A 35 -7.70 3.52 22.00
CA ALA A 35 -6.27 3.55 22.29
C ALA A 35 -5.43 2.74 21.27
N LEU A 36 -5.94 1.57 20.86
CA LEU A 36 -5.26 0.77 19.84
C LEU A 36 -5.31 1.46 18.47
N THR A 37 -6.45 2.06 18.12
CA THR A 37 -6.59 2.78 16.84
C THR A 37 -5.64 3.98 16.75
N GLU A 38 -5.53 4.78 17.81
CA GLU A 38 -4.59 5.91 17.89
C GLU A 38 -3.13 5.45 17.77
N TYR A 39 -2.78 4.34 18.41
CA TYR A 39 -1.44 3.76 18.28
C TYR A 39 -1.15 3.25 16.86
N VAL A 40 -2.10 2.58 16.23
CA VAL A 40 -1.97 2.11 14.84
C VAL A 40 -1.82 3.28 13.89
N GLU A 41 -2.67 4.31 14.02
CA GLU A 41 -2.60 5.51 13.19
C GLU A 41 -1.24 6.21 13.30
N TYR A 42 -0.71 6.35 14.50
CA TYR A 42 0.64 6.88 14.73
C TYR A 42 1.70 6.00 14.05
N SER A 43 1.64 4.69 14.25
CA SER A 43 2.62 3.74 13.71
C SER A 43 2.62 3.65 12.18
N LEU A 44 1.49 3.93 11.53
CA LEU A 44 1.38 3.99 10.07
C LEU A 44 2.15 5.18 9.47
N LEU A 45 2.39 6.23 10.25
CA LEU A 45 3.00 7.48 9.79
C LEU A 45 4.46 7.66 10.26
N ASP A 46 4.90 6.91 11.27
CA ASP A 46 6.23 7.05 11.87
C ASP A 46 7.20 5.98 11.36
N VAL A 47 8.09 6.39 10.46
CA VAL A 47 9.09 5.49 9.87
C VAL A 47 10.19 5.11 10.87
N ASP A 48 10.59 6.02 11.74
CA ASP A 48 11.70 5.78 12.67
C ASP A 48 11.26 4.79 13.76
N GLU A 49 10.03 4.92 14.26
CA GLU A 49 9.44 3.94 15.19
C GLU A 49 9.31 2.56 14.54
N ARG A 50 8.94 2.49 13.26
CA ARG A 50 8.90 1.24 12.51
C ARG A 50 10.26 0.55 12.50
N VAL A 51 11.32 1.27 12.13
CA VAL A 51 12.69 0.69 12.09
C VAL A 51 13.12 0.24 13.48
N ARG A 52 12.82 1.02 14.52
CA ARG A 52 13.08 0.64 15.91
C ARG A 52 12.38 -0.66 16.31
N LEU A 53 11.13 -0.85 15.90
CA LEU A 53 10.39 -2.08 16.15
C LEU A 53 10.94 -3.27 15.35
N MET A 54 11.38 -3.05 14.12
CA MET A 54 12.07 -4.07 13.33
C MET A 54 13.34 -4.56 14.03
N ASP A 55 14.14 -3.64 14.56
CA ASP A 55 15.36 -3.99 15.33
C ASP A 55 15.01 -4.83 16.56
N LYS A 56 13.98 -4.45 17.30
CA LYS A 56 13.52 -5.15 18.49
C LYS A 56 13.00 -6.57 18.19
N THR A 57 12.43 -6.78 17.00
CA THR A 57 11.79 -8.05 16.62
C THR A 57 12.65 -8.92 15.70
N GLY A 58 13.84 -8.44 15.31
CA GLY A 58 14.75 -9.13 14.41
C GLY A 58 14.27 -9.21 12.97
N ILE A 59 13.49 -8.20 12.53
CA ILE A 59 13.11 -8.03 11.11
C ILE A 59 14.24 -7.28 10.41
N GLU A 60 14.87 -7.91 9.45
CA GLU A 60 15.96 -7.30 8.68
C GLU A 60 15.45 -6.32 7.64
N ARG A 61 14.44 -6.73 6.87
CA ARG A 61 13.80 -5.91 5.84
C ARG A 61 12.27 -5.97 5.92
N ALA A 62 11.64 -4.86 5.56
CA ALA A 62 10.20 -4.82 5.36
C ALA A 62 9.86 -4.23 3.98
N ILE A 63 8.83 -4.80 3.34
CA ILE A 63 8.23 -4.22 2.14
C ILE A 63 6.93 -3.56 2.60
N VAL A 64 6.83 -2.25 2.42
CA VAL A 64 5.73 -1.45 2.95
C VAL A 64 4.69 -1.13 1.88
N PRO A 65 3.48 -1.67 1.99
CA PRO A 65 2.32 -1.24 1.21
C PRO A 65 1.54 -0.13 1.89
N LEU A 66 0.69 0.57 1.14
CA LEU A 66 -0.32 1.46 1.72
C LEU A 66 -1.38 0.65 2.48
N THR A 67 -1.76 1.14 3.67
CA THR A 67 -2.81 0.50 4.48
C THR A 67 -4.17 0.46 3.77
N SER A 68 -4.92 -0.62 4.00
CA SER A 68 -6.30 -0.76 3.52
C SER A 68 -7.24 0.25 4.24
N PRO A 69 -8.30 0.76 3.58
CA PRO A 69 -8.76 0.41 2.23
C PRO A 69 -7.97 1.11 1.10
N GLY A 70 -7.09 2.05 1.44
CA GLY A 70 -6.20 2.73 0.53
C GLY A 70 -6.91 3.45 -0.62
N ILE A 71 -6.23 3.51 -1.76
CA ILE A 71 -6.71 4.22 -2.96
C ILE A 71 -7.98 3.58 -3.54
N GLN A 72 -8.17 2.27 -3.37
CA GLN A 72 -9.29 1.54 -3.97
C GLN A 72 -10.66 1.90 -3.40
N SER A 73 -10.72 2.55 -2.23
CA SER A 73 -11.97 3.04 -1.63
C SER A 73 -12.41 4.42 -2.13
N ILE A 74 -11.56 5.12 -2.87
CA ILE A 74 -11.84 6.48 -3.35
C ILE A 74 -12.77 6.39 -4.56
N THR A 75 -13.98 6.92 -4.44
CA THR A 75 -15.00 6.82 -5.51
C THR A 75 -14.76 7.76 -6.69
N ASP A 76 -14.10 8.90 -6.45
CA ASP A 76 -13.69 9.82 -7.52
C ASP A 76 -12.40 9.35 -8.18
N THR A 77 -12.49 8.90 -9.43
CA THR A 77 -11.39 8.31 -10.18
C THR A 77 -10.20 9.27 -10.36
N ALA A 78 -10.44 10.54 -10.64
CA ALA A 78 -9.37 11.52 -10.84
C ALA A 78 -8.58 11.74 -9.54
N THR A 79 -9.27 11.81 -8.41
CA THR A 79 -8.66 11.88 -7.07
C THR A 79 -7.86 10.61 -6.76
N ALA A 80 -8.41 9.43 -7.08
CA ALA A 80 -7.72 8.16 -6.86
C ALA A 80 -6.40 8.08 -7.66
N ILE A 81 -6.41 8.45 -8.94
CA ILE A 81 -5.22 8.48 -9.80
C ILE A 81 -4.16 9.44 -9.23
N ARG A 82 -4.54 10.67 -8.93
CA ARG A 82 -3.63 11.67 -8.37
C ARG A 82 -3.02 11.19 -7.05
N LEU A 83 -3.86 10.71 -6.13
CA LEU A 83 -3.40 10.26 -4.82
C LEU A 83 -2.54 9.00 -4.88
N ALA A 84 -2.77 8.09 -5.81
CA ALA A 84 -1.89 6.94 -6.01
C ALA A 84 -0.47 7.39 -6.31
N ARG A 85 -0.29 8.30 -7.27
CA ARG A 85 1.01 8.84 -7.65
C ARG A 85 1.69 9.57 -6.50
N GLU A 86 0.99 10.52 -5.88
CA GLU A 86 1.52 11.30 -4.76
C GLU A 86 1.89 10.42 -3.56
N THR A 87 1.10 9.38 -3.29
CA THR A 87 1.37 8.44 -2.21
C THR A 87 2.62 7.62 -2.49
N ASN A 88 2.77 7.07 -3.70
CA ASN A 88 3.96 6.33 -4.10
C ASN A 88 5.23 7.19 -4.01
N ASP A 89 5.18 8.44 -4.50
CA ASP A 89 6.30 9.37 -4.40
C ASP A 89 6.67 9.68 -2.94
N ARG A 90 5.67 9.86 -2.08
CA ARG A 90 5.89 10.12 -0.64
C ARG A 90 6.43 8.90 0.10
N VAL A 91 5.89 7.71 -0.17
CA VAL A 91 6.40 6.46 0.43
C VAL A 91 7.84 6.25 0.01
N ARG A 92 8.18 6.47 -1.25
CA ARG A 92 9.57 6.44 -1.71
C ARG A 92 10.45 7.40 -0.91
N ALA A 93 10.09 8.70 -0.88
CA ALA A 93 10.91 9.74 -0.27
C ALA A 93 10.97 9.66 1.28
N GLN A 94 9.85 9.32 1.94
CA GLN A 94 9.73 9.39 3.40
C GLN A 94 10.09 8.09 4.11
N TYR A 95 10.04 6.94 3.42
CA TYR A 95 10.31 5.63 4.00
C TYR A 95 11.53 4.99 3.35
N VAL A 96 11.47 4.72 2.04
CA VAL A 96 12.52 3.96 1.36
C VAL A 96 13.84 4.73 1.27
N ASP A 97 13.80 6.00 0.88
CA ASP A 97 15.02 6.82 0.76
C ASP A 97 15.69 7.12 2.10
N LYS A 98 14.92 7.12 3.20
CA LYS A 98 15.48 7.28 4.55
C LYS A 98 16.16 6.02 5.07
N HIS A 99 15.66 4.85 4.70
CA HIS A 99 16.15 3.56 5.18
C HIS A 99 16.27 2.54 4.04
N PRO A 100 17.08 2.80 3.00
CA PRO A 100 17.12 2.01 1.77
C PRO A 100 17.58 0.56 1.99
N ASP A 101 18.35 0.32 3.04
CA ASP A 101 18.81 -1.03 3.40
C ASP A 101 17.77 -1.81 4.22
N ARG A 102 16.72 -1.15 4.72
CA ARG A 102 15.73 -1.73 5.61
C ARG A 102 14.33 -1.78 5.00
N LEU A 103 13.99 -0.80 4.17
CA LEU A 103 12.64 -0.64 3.64
C LEU A 103 12.63 -0.70 2.11
N SER A 104 11.62 -1.35 1.61
CA SER A 104 11.23 -1.36 0.20
C SER A 104 9.74 -1.10 0.12
N MET A 105 9.16 -0.93 -1.06
CA MET A 105 7.74 -0.62 -1.18
C MET A 105 6.99 -1.51 -2.16
N PHE A 106 5.72 -1.71 -1.89
CA PHE A 106 4.72 -2.04 -2.89
C PHE A 106 4.00 -0.76 -3.32
N ALA A 107 3.74 -0.63 -4.61
CA ALA A 107 2.96 0.49 -5.13
C ALA A 107 1.50 0.38 -4.70
N CYS A 108 0.84 1.51 -4.51
CA CYS A 108 -0.61 1.62 -4.55
C CYS A 108 -1.04 2.16 -5.92
N ILE A 109 -2.19 1.73 -6.41
CA ILE A 109 -2.68 2.06 -7.75
C ILE A 109 -4.18 2.38 -7.73
N ALA A 110 -4.62 3.20 -8.69
CA ALA A 110 -6.02 3.57 -8.84
C ALA A 110 -6.76 2.57 -9.74
N THR A 111 -7.17 1.45 -9.19
CA THR A 111 -7.89 0.39 -9.92
C THR A 111 -9.27 0.80 -10.44
N GLN A 112 -9.75 1.98 -10.09
CA GLN A 112 -10.92 2.65 -10.68
C GLN A 112 -10.76 2.86 -12.20
N ASP A 113 -9.51 3.10 -12.65
CA ASP A 113 -9.10 3.10 -14.05
C ASP A 113 -7.96 2.11 -14.28
N PRO A 114 -8.21 0.92 -14.85
CA PRO A 114 -7.19 -0.12 -15.05
C PRO A 114 -6.03 0.29 -15.98
N GLY A 115 -6.26 1.22 -16.90
CA GLY A 115 -5.22 1.78 -17.78
C GLY A 115 -4.23 2.65 -17.01
N GLU A 116 -4.75 3.59 -16.23
CA GLU A 116 -3.96 4.46 -15.35
C GLU A 116 -3.28 3.64 -14.23
N ALA A 117 -3.96 2.62 -13.71
CA ALA A 117 -3.37 1.70 -12.74
C ALA A 117 -2.15 0.96 -13.31
N ALA A 118 -2.24 0.48 -14.56
CA ALA A 118 -1.13 -0.17 -15.24
C ALA A 118 0.03 0.81 -15.51
N ALA A 119 -0.27 2.04 -15.91
CA ALA A 119 0.73 3.07 -16.16
C ALA A 119 1.46 3.49 -14.87
N GLU A 120 0.73 3.66 -13.76
CA GLU A 120 1.34 3.98 -12.47
C GLU A 120 2.16 2.82 -11.90
N LEU A 121 1.72 1.57 -12.08
CA LEU A 121 2.51 0.40 -11.72
C LEU A 121 3.84 0.36 -12.49
N ASP A 122 3.80 0.58 -13.80
CA ASP A 122 5.01 0.63 -14.64
C ASP A 122 5.99 1.69 -14.12
N ARG A 123 5.50 2.90 -13.85
CA ARG A 123 6.29 3.99 -13.28
C ARG A 123 6.87 3.62 -11.90
N ALA A 124 6.03 3.11 -11.01
CA ALA A 124 6.45 2.78 -9.66
C ALA A 124 7.56 1.71 -9.63
N VAL A 125 7.45 0.70 -10.49
CA VAL A 125 8.47 -0.35 -10.59
C VAL A 125 9.76 0.20 -11.21
N ARG A 126 9.68 0.92 -12.34
CA ARG A 126 10.88 1.36 -13.08
C ARG A 126 11.57 2.57 -12.46
N ASP A 127 10.80 3.54 -11.98
CA ASP A 127 11.35 4.83 -11.52
C ASP A 127 11.51 4.90 -10.01
N LEU A 128 10.60 4.25 -9.24
CA LEU A 128 10.64 4.27 -7.78
C LEU A 128 11.19 2.98 -7.17
N GLY A 129 11.44 1.94 -7.97
CA GLY A 129 11.98 0.67 -7.49
C GLY A 129 11.00 -0.14 -6.62
N ALA A 130 9.70 0.01 -6.86
CA ALA A 130 8.70 -0.82 -6.18
C ALA A 130 8.84 -2.30 -6.60
N PHE A 131 8.73 -3.22 -5.65
CA PHE A 131 8.80 -4.66 -5.94
C PHE A 131 7.55 -5.19 -6.67
N GLY A 132 6.49 -4.41 -6.69
CA GLY A 132 5.21 -4.77 -7.27
C GLY A 132 4.11 -3.91 -6.71
N VAL A 133 2.92 -4.45 -6.56
CA VAL A 133 1.72 -3.74 -6.13
C VAL A 133 0.94 -4.53 -5.10
N LEU A 134 0.44 -3.86 -4.06
CA LEU A 134 -0.57 -4.46 -3.18
C LEU A 134 -1.95 -3.95 -3.59
N VAL A 135 -2.89 -4.87 -3.75
CA VAL A 135 -4.29 -4.58 -4.08
C VAL A 135 -5.23 -5.27 -3.10
N ASN A 136 -6.35 -4.60 -2.79
CA ASN A 136 -7.46 -5.23 -2.09
C ASN A 136 -8.32 -6.03 -3.08
N GLY A 137 -9.11 -6.97 -2.61
CA GLY A 137 -9.89 -7.88 -3.46
C GLY A 137 -10.93 -7.20 -4.36
N TYR A 138 -11.30 -5.95 -4.08
CA TYR A 138 -12.26 -5.19 -4.86
C TYR A 138 -11.93 -3.69 -4.92
N THR A 139 -12.58 -2.99 -5.84
CA THR A 139 -12.49 -1.54 -6.05
C THR A 139 -13.89 -0.94 -6.02
N ASN A 140 -14.07 0.18 -5.32
CA ASN A 140 -15.30 0.96 -5.43
C ASN A 140 -15.34 1.71 -6.77
N VAL A 141 -16.48 1.66 -7.46
CA VAL A 141 -16.65 2.25 -8.80
C VAL A 141 -17.89 3.12 -8.82
N GLY A 142 -17.70 4.42 -8.94
CA GLY A 142 -18.77 5.40 -9.01
C GLY A 142 -19.39 5.76 -7.67
N ASP A 143 -19.62 4.78 -6.81
CA ASP A 143 -20.13 4.97 -5.45
C ASP A 143 -19.55 3.96 -4.47
N ALA A 144 -19.82 4.15 -3.16
CA ALA A 144 -19.27 3.30 -2.11
C ALA A 144 -19.98 1.94 -1.97
N GLN A 145 -21.10 1.72 -2.62
CA GLN A 145 -21.87 0.47 -2.60
C GLN A 145 -21.59 -0.41 -3.81
N THR A 146 -21.04 0.16 -4.89
CA THR A 146 -20.73 -0.60 -6.11
C THR A 146 -19.28 -1.07 -6.07
N ALA A 147 -19.10 -2.37 -5.92
CA ALA A 147 -17.78 -3.02 -5.92
C ALA A 147 -17.53 -3.76 -7.24
N ARG A 148 -16.32 -3.60 -7.77
CA ARG A 148 -15.82 -4.39 -8.89
C ARG A 148 -14.67 -5.25 -8.41
N TYR A 149 -14.79 -6.57 -8.54
CA TYR A 149 -13.77 -7.52 -8.15
C TYR A 149 -12.68 -7.64 -9.23
N LEU A 150 -11.49 -8.04 -8.81
CA LEU A 150 -10.30 -8.03 -9.67
C LEU A 150 -10.29 -9.10 -10.77
N ASP A 151 -11.19 -10.07 -10.72
CA ASP A 151 -11.45 -11.06 -11.78
C ASP A 151 -12.25 -10.48 -12.97
N HIS A 152 -12.80 -9.27 -12.82
CA HIS A 152 -13.56 -8.63 -13.89
C HIS A 152 -12.67 -8.34 -15.12
N PRO A 153 -13.13 -8.61 -16.35
CA PRO A 153 -12.33 -8.46 -17.58
C PRO A 153 -11.72 -7.08 -17.81
N THR A 154 -12.29 -6.02 -17.23
CA THR A 154 -11.74 -4.65 -17.33
C THR A 154 -10.33 -4.53 -16.76
N PHE A 155 -9.91 -5.43 -15.86
CA PHE A 155 -8.57 -5.43 -15.26
C PHE A 155 -7.51 -6.13 -16.14
N ALA A 156 -7.87 -6.64 -17.33
CA ALA A 156 -6.92 -7.29 -18.21
C ALA A 156 -5.65 -6.45 -18.52
N PRO A 157 -5.71 -5.11 -18.74
CA PRO A 157 -4.52 -4.30 -18.92
C PRO A 157 -3.58 -4.30 -17.69
N LEU A 158 -4.15 -4.27 -16.48
CA LEU A 158 -3.37 -4.34 -15.24
C LEU A 158 -2.67 -5.70 -15.09
N TRP A 159 -3.40 -6.79 -15.33
CA TRP A 159 -2.83 -8.15 -15.27
C TRP A 159 -1.73 -8.35 -16.29
N ALA A 160 -1.91 -7.84 -17.51
CA ALA A 160 -0.87 -7.89 -18.54
C ALA A 160 0.40 -7.13 -18.10
N LYS A 161 0.24 -5.96 -17.48
CA LYS A 161 1.37 -5.15 -17.00
C LYS A 161 2.10 -5.82 -15.82
N ILE A 162 1.38 -6.42 -14.87
CA ILE A 162 1.98 -7.18 -13.76
C ILE A 162 2.82 -8.34 -14.32
N ALA A 163 2.30 -9.06 -15.29
CA ALA A 163 3.02 -10.17 -15.93
C ALA A 163 4.24 -9.69 -16.72
N GLU A 164 4.11 -8.59 -17.47
CA GLU A 164 5.22 -7.97 -18.24
C GLU A 164 6.38 -7.58 -17.31
N LEU A 165 6.09 -6.99 -16.17
CA LEU A 165 7.08 -6.52 -15.22
C LEU A 165 7.65 -7.62 -14.33
N GLY A 166 7.02 -8.79 -14.27
CA GLY A 166 7.32 -9.80 -13.26
C GLY A 166 7.08 -9.28 -11.83
N ALA A 167 6.15 -8.33 -11.68
CA ALA A 167 5.90 -7.64 -10.43
C ALA A 167 5.22 -8.56 -9.41
N ALA A 168 5.63 -8.46 -8.14
CA ALA A 168 4.96 -9.16 -7.05
C ALA A 168 3.55 -8.60 -6.81
N LEU A 169 2.60 -9.49 -6.50
CA LEU A 169 1.20 -9.15 -6.25
C LEU A 169 0.72 -9.80 -4.95
N PRO A 170 1.02 -9.24 -3.78
CA PRO A 170 0.28 -9.60 -2.58
C PRO A 170 -1.14 -9.04 -2.64
N SER A 171 -2.08 -9.78 -2.08
CA SER A 171 -3.49 -9.39 -1.95
C SER A 171 -3.86 -9.42 -0.48
N SER A 172 -4.27 -8.28 0.09
CA SER A 172 -4.87 -8.25 1.41
C SER A 172 -6.35 -8.67 1.31
N THR A 173 -6.75 -9.64 2.09
CA THR A 173 -8.14 -10.11 2.23
C THR A 173 -8.89 -9.30 3.27
#